data_80a457fd05db666660b6cac7f633714b
#
_entry.id   80a457fd05db666660b6cac7f633714b
#
_cell.length_a   1.000
_cell.length_b   1.000
_cell.length_c   1.000
_cell.angle_alpha   90.00
_cell.angle_beta   90.00
_cell.angle_gamma   90.00
#
_symmetry.space_group_name_H-M   'P 1'
#
loop_
_entity.id
_entity.type
_entity.pdbx_description
1 polymer ?
#
loop_
_entity_poly.entity_id
_entity_poly.type
_entity_poly.pdbx_seq_one_letter_code
_entity_poly.pdbx_strand_id
1 'polypeptide(L)'
;MTNEKTNPLPYRAAAETGLPDMREPVITPDDVARGTELLRRYKDGKRALEARIIADEQWYRLRHWQYLRDRRREQGSDVVEPTRAGLFNAIVSKHADAMDSFPEAVILPRSEQDEPDAKALSAIVPAVLEKTHFEQVWSDAWWYKLKHGCAAYGVFWDSAGSGGLGDVAVRQLDLLNLFWEPGITDIQASRNLFVCALVDNDDIAAAWPEACPGSCGVELAQYLYDDAVDTSNKSIVVDWYYKKPLPGG
;
A
#
# COMPACT_ATOMS: atom_id res chain seq x y z
N MET A 1 -8.84 -23.24 -9.59
CA MET A 1 -8.24 -22.21 -10.48
C MET A 1 -9.25 -21.09 -10.58
N THR A 2 -9.28 -20.21 -9.61
CA THR A 2 -10.17 -19.05 -9.56
C THR A 2 -9.33 -17.84 -9.90
N ASN A 3 -9.68 -17.23 -11.00
CA ASN A 3 -9.12 -16.00 -11.53
C ASN A 3 -9.35 -14.87 -10.51
N GLU A 4 -8.35 -14.50 -9.74
CA GLU A 4 -8.37 -13.26 -8.99
C GLU A 4 -8.35 -12.11 -9.98
N LYS A 5 -9.53 -11.58 -10.21
CA LYS A 5 -9.68 -10.30 -10.88
C LYS A 5 -9.03 -9.26 -10.00
N THR A 6 -7.85 -8.81 -10.38
CA THR A 6 -7.27 -7.57 -9.88
C THR A 6 -8.32 -6.48 -10.01
N ASN A 7 -8.83 -6.05 -8.88
CA ASN A 7 -9.85 -5.01 -8.81
C ASN A 7 -9.23 -3.70 -9.32
N PRO A 8 -9.79 -3.03 -10.33
CA PRO A 8 -9.24 -1.78 -10.84
C PRO A 8 -9.20 -0.74 -9.73
N LEU A 9 -8.16 0.09 -9.77
CA LEU A 9 -7.94 1.20 -8.85
C LEU A 9 -9.22 2.05 -8.67
N PRO A 10 -9.52 2.57 -7.47
CA PRO A 10 -10.83 3.16 -7.13
C PRO A 10 -11.14 4.52 -7.77
N TYR A 11 -10.49 4.90 -8.87
CA TYR A 11 -10.59 6.24 -9.44
C TYR A 11 -11.46 6.29 -10.72
N ARG A 12 -12.71 5.89 -10.68
CA ARG A 12 -13.58 6.02 -11.87
C ARG A 12 -14.92 6.72 -11.66
N ALA A 13 -15.18 7.49 -10.68
CA ALA A 13 -16.55 8.00 -10.53
C ALA A 13 -16.75 9.41 -9.97
N ALA A 14 -15.87 10.36 -10.23
CA ALA A 14 -16.19 11.75 -9.93
C ALA A 14 -17.05 12.45 -11.01
N ALA A 15 -17.34 11.80 -12.13
CA ALA A 15 -17.90 12.50 -13.30
C ALA A 15 -19.44 12.59 -13.37
N GLU A 16 -20.21 11.90 -12.52
CA GLU A 16 -21.70 11.83 -12.70
C GLU A 16 -22.56 12.08 -11.47
N THR A 17 -22.03 12.39 -10.33
CA THR A 17 -22.85 12.78 -9.17
C THR A 17 -22.87 14.29 -9.03
N GLY A 18 -24.07 14.91 -9.11
CA GLY A 18 -24.30 16.35 -9.02
C GLY A 18 -23.99 16.98 -7.65
N LEU A 19 -22.81 16.73 -7.15
CA LEU A 19 -22.17 17.46 -6.06
C LEU A 19 -21.66 18.81 -6.58
N PRO A 20 -21.61 19.86 -5.74
CA PRO A 20 -21.26 21.21 -6.17
C PRO A 20 -19.93 21.18 -6.90
N ASP A 21 -19.87 21.93 -8.02
CA ASP A 21 -18.73 22.14 -8.92
C ASP A 21 -17.42 22.46 -8.15
N MET A 22 -16.86 21.46 -7.52
CA MET A 22 -15.47 21.41 -7.12
C MET A 22 -14.70 21.10 -8.40
N ARG A 23 -14.52 22.13 -9.25
CA ARG A 23 -13.67 22.00 -10.43
C ARG A 23 -12.37 21.36 -9.97
N GLU A 24 -12.19 20.11 -10.37
CA GLU A 24 -10.93 19.42 -10.12
C GLU A 24 -9.82 20.35 -10.60
N PRO A 25 -8.81 20.63 -9.79
CA PRO A 25 -7.71 21.44 -10.24
C PRO A 25 -7.13 20.78 -11.49
N VAL A 26 -7.18 21.46 -12.61
CA VAL A 26 -6.61 20.96 -13.86
C VAL A 26 -5.12 20.71 -13.58
N ILE A 27 -4.73 19.42 -13.55
CA ILE A 27 -3.34 19.03 -13.35
C ILE A 27 -2.55 19.50 -14.57
N THR A 28 -1.59 20.37 -14.33
CA THR A 28 -0.72 20.89 -15.39
C THR A 28 0.49 19.98 -15.60
N PRO A 29 1.14 20.03 -16.79
CA PRO A 29 2.41 19.32 -16.99
C PRO A 29 3.49 19.69 -15.97
N ASP A 30 3.48 20.92 -15.47
CA ASP A 30 4.41 21.38 -14.43
C ASP A 30 4.12 20.70 -13.07
N ASP A 31 2.84 20.46 -12.76
CA ASP A 31 2.47 19.70 -11.55
C ASP A 31 2.94 18.25 -11.66
N VAL A 32 2.81 17.62 -12.82
CA VAL A 32 3.32 16.27 -13.07
C VAL A 32 4.85 16.21 -12.92
N ALA A 33 5.56 17.17 -13.50
CA ALA A 33 7.02 17.25 -13.37
C ALA A 33 7.45 17.41 -11.91
N ARG A 34 6.76 18.29 -11.16
CA ARG A 34 7.00 18.50 -9.73
C ARG A 34 6.71 17.24 -8.92
N GLY A 35 5.60 16.56 -9.18
CA GLY A 35 5.23 15.30 -8.52
C GLY A 35 6.27 14.20 -8.75
N THR A 36 6.74 14.06 -9.99
CA THR A 36 7.79 13.10 -10.37
C THR A 36 9.11 13.36 -9.65
N GLU A 37 9.51 14.62 -9.55
CA GLU A 37 10.74 15.02 -8.85
C GLU A 37 10.63 14.75 -7.34
N LEU A 38 9.47 15.06 -6.73
CA LEU A 38 9.20 14.74 -5.33
C LEU A 38 9.23 13.24 -5.07
N LEU A 39 8.63 12.43 -5.95
CA LEU A 39 8.64 10.99 -5.85
C LEU A 39 10.07 10.43 -5.89
N ARG A 40 10.91 10.91 -6.82
CA ARG A 40 12.33 10.53 -6.87
C ARG A 40 13.04 10.84 -5.57
N ARG A 41 12.86 12.05 -5.05
CA ARG A 41 13.45 12.48 -3.79
C ARG A 41 13.00 11.62 -2.61
N TYR A 42 11.72 11.27 -2.54
CA TYR A 42 11.17 10.42 -1.49
C TYR A 42 11.68 8.98 -1.60
N LYS A 43 11.78 8.47 -2.82
CA LYS A 43 12.39 7.16 -3.08
C LYS A 43 13.86 7.13 -2.65
N ASP A 44 14.64 8.14 -2.99
CA ASP A 44 16.05 8.22 -2.57
C ASP A 44 16.18 8.24 -1.04
N GLY A 45 15.33 8.97 -0.34
CA GLY A 45 15.28 8.99 1.12
C GLY A 45 14.89 7.65 1.76
N LYS A 46 14.16 6.81 1.02
CA LYS A 46 13.67 5.51 1.48
C LYS A 46 14.60 4.33 1.13
N ARG A 47 15.61 4.54 0.30
CA ARG A 47 16.49 3.48 -0.24
C ARG A 47 17.05 2.52 0.81
N ALA A 48 17.44 3.03 1.98
CA ALA A 48 17.94 2.20 3.08
C ALA A 48 16.85 1.31 3.70
N LEU A 49 15.60 1.80 3.77
CA LEU A 49 14.46 1.03 4.22
C LEU A 49 14.09 -0.06 3.21
N GLU A 50 14.07 0.26 1.92
CA GLU A 50 13.80 -0.71 0.86
C GLU A 50 14.81 -1.86 0.89
N ALA A 51 16.11 -1.54 0.99
CA ALA A 51 17.16 -2.56 1.09
C ALA A 51 16.96 -3.47 2.32
N ARG A 52 16.53 -2.91 3.46
CA ARG A 52 16.25 -3.69 4.66
C ARG A 52 15.02 -4.58 4.47
N ILE A 53 13.93 -4.08 3.91
CA ILE A 53 12.70 -4.86 3.65
C ILE A 53 13.03 -6.06 2.75
N ILE A 54 13.81 -5.86 1.70
CA ILE A 54 14.24 -6.93 0.78
C ILE A 54 15.10 -7.96 1.53
N ALA A 55 16.05 -7.52 2.35
CA ALA A 55 16.87 -8.42 3.15
C ALA A 55 16.05 -9.24 4.15
N ASP A 56 15.11 -8.60 4.86
CA ASP A 56 14.21 -9.25 5.82
C ASP A 56 13.37 -10.34 5.14
N GLU A 57 12.85 -10.09 3.94
CA GLU A 57 12.11 -11.10 3.18
C GLU A 57 13.00 -12.28 2.76
N GLN A 58 14.24 -12.04 2.37
CA GLN A 58 15.21 -13.11 2.06
C GLN A 58 15.47 -13.99 3.29
N TRP A 59 15.65 -13.37 4.46
CA TRP A 59 15.82 -14.10 5.72
C TRP A 59 14.58 -14.92 6.10
N TYR A 60 13.40 -14.36 5.96
CA TYR A 60 12.13 -15.05 6.21
C TYR A 60 11.97 -16.27 5.29
N ARG A 61 12.31 -16.15 4.00
CA ARG A 61 12.23 -17.21 2.99
C ARG A 61 13.37 -18.22 3.04
N LEU A 62 14.21 -18.17 4.06
CA LEU A 62 15.38 -19.04 4.22
C LEU A 62 16.42 -18.86 3.09
N ARG A 63 16.42 -17.74 2.41
CA ARG A 63 17.36 -17.40 1.33
C ARG A 63 18.55 -16.58 1.82
N HIS A 64 18.93 -16.70 3.11
CA HIS A 64 20.00 -15.89 3.69
C HIS A 64 21.37 -16.15 3.04
N TRP A 65 21.60 -17.32 2.46
CA TRP A 65 22.82 -17.60 1.73
C TRP A 65 22.91 -16.85 0.37
N GLN A 66 21.78 -16.61 -0.31
CA GLN A 66 21.79 -15.75 -1.50
C GLN A 66 22.26 -14.34 -1.15
N TYR A 67 21.70 -13.77 -0.09
CA TYR A 67 22.11 -12.46 0.42
C TYR A 67 23.59 -12.41 0.83
N LEU A 68 24.12 -13.47 1.44
CA LEU A 68 25.52 -13.57 1.85
C LEU A 68 26.46 -13.89 0.68
N ARG A 69 26.01 -14.65 -0.33
CA ARG A 69 26.81 -14.97 -1.53
C ARG A 69 27.16 -13.73 -2.34
N ASP A 70 26.27 -12.79 -2.46
CA ASP A 70 26.54 -11.54 -3.18
C ASP A 70 27.68 -10.75 -2.52
N ARG A 71 27.86 -10.94 -1.21
CA ARG A 71 29.03 -10.42 -0.47
C ARG A 71 30.28 -11.31 -0.55
N ARG A 72 30.14 -12.61 -0.83
CA ARG A 72 31.22 -13.60 -0.78
C ARG A 72 31.68 -14.11 -2.15
N ARG A 73 31.02 -13.74 -3.23
CA ARG A 73 31.43 -14.13 -4.60
C ARG A 73 32.89 -13.85 -4.92
N GLU A 74 33.51 -12.98 -4.15
CA GLU A 74 34.95 -12.69 -4.25
C GLU A 74 35.87 -13.74 -3.57
N GLN A 75 35.34 -14.70 -2.81
CA GLN A 75 36.16 -15.61 -1.98
C GLN A 75 36.11 -17.10 -2.34
N GLY A 76 35.36 -17.52 -3.36
CA GLY A 76 35.52 -18.85 -4.00
C GLY A 76 35.54 -20.05 -3.05
N SER A 77 34.64 -20.15 -2.05
CA SER A 77 34.62 -21.27 -1.13
C SER A 77 33.42 -22.18 -1.33
N ASP A 78 33.69 -23.47 -1.48
CA ASP A 78 32.70 -24.58 -1.52
C ASP A 78 32.24 -24.89 -0.08
N VAL A 79 31.57 -23.93 0.56
CA VAL A 79 31.15 -24.04 1.97
C VAL A 79 29.74 -24.60 2.03
N VAL A 80 29.53 -25.60 2.87
CA VAL A 80 28.19 -26.11 3.21
C VAL A 80 27.33 -24.95 3.76
N GLU A 81 26.13 -24.81 3.22
CA GLU A 81 25.16 -23.74 3.54
C GLU A 81 24.04 -24.26 4.43
N PRO A 82 24.27 -24.43 5.74
CA PRO A 82 23.24 -24.92 6.64
C PRO A 82 22.14 -23.89 6.81
N THR A 83 20.89 -24.32 6.72
CA THR A 83 19.70 -23.48 6.85
C THR A 83 18.85 -23.93 8.02
N ARG A 84 18.43 -22.99 8.85
CA ARG A 84 17.51 -23.23 9.97
C ARG A 84 16.32 -22.28 9.88
N ALA A 85 15.12 -22.84 10.03
CA ALA A 85 13.86 -22.11 9.98
C ALA A 85 13.49 -21.40 11.31
N GLY A 86 14.45 -21.05 12.16
CA GLY A 86 14.18 -20.46 13.46
C GLY A 86 13.40 -19.15 13.40
N LEU A 87 13.81 -18.23 12.51
CA LEU A 87 13.12 -16.96 12.30
C LEU A 87 11.71 -17.19 11.70
N PHE A 88 11.60 -18.03 10.68
CA PHE A 88 10.33 -18.40 10.08
C PHE A 88 9.35 -18.92 11.13
N ASN A 89 9.76 -19.89 11.94
CA ASN A 89 8.91 -20.47 12.97
C ASN A 89 8.49 -19.45 14.03
N ALA A 90 9.40 -18.55 14.43
CA ALA A 90 9.08 -17.49 15.40
C ALA A 90 8.04 -16.51 14.85
N ILE A 91 8.17 -16.12 13.59
CA ILE A 91 7.22 -15.22 12.91
C ILE A 91 5.86 -15.90 12.78
N VAL A 92 5.80 -17.14 12.32
CA VAL A 92 4.55 -17.90 12.18
C VAL A 92 3.83 -18.05 13.52
N SER A 93 4.55 -18.42 14.61
CA SER A 93 3.97 -18.48 15.95
C SER A 93 3.39 -17.13 16.39
N LYS A 94 4.15 -16.06 16.22
CA LYS A 94 3.69 -14.71 16.60
C LYS A 94 2.52 -14.24 15.78
N HIS A 95 2.45 -14.60 14.50
CA HIS A 95 1.31 -14.31 13.66
C HIS A 95 0.07 -15.06 14.14
N ALA A 96 0.19 -16.36 14.44
CA ALA A 96 -0.91 -17.16 14.99
C ALA A 96 -1.43 -16.55 16.31
N ASP A 97 -0.53 -16.21 17.25
CA ASP A 97 -0.91 -15.53 18.50
C ASP A 97 -1.69 -14.23 18.26
N ALA A 98 -1.32 -13.47 17.22
CA ALA A 98 -1.97 -12.21 16.88
C ALA A 98 -3.35 -12.40 16.23
N MET A 99 -3.57 -13.53 15.53
CA MET A 99 -4.86 -13.85 14.91
C MET A 99 -5.88 -14.36 15.91
N ASP A 100 -5.44 -14.90 17.05
CA ASP A 100 -6.35 -15.32 18.12
C ASP A 100 -7.06 -14.13 18.82
N SER A 101 -6.57 -12.90 18.63
CA SER A 101 -7.07 -11.68 19.28
C SER A 101 -7.40 -10.60 18.23
N PHE A 102 -8.45 -10.83 17.45
CA PHE A 102 -8.92 -9.81 16.52
C PHE A 102 -9.54 -8.62 17.27
N PRO A 103 -9.15 -7.37 16.96
CA PRO A 103 -9.65 -6.19 17.67
C PRO A 103 -11.11 -5.89 17.30
N GLU A 104 -11.94 -5.70 18.30
CA GLU A 104 -13.30 -5.19 18.13
C GLU A 104 -13.35 -3.68 18.31
N ALA A 105 -14.12 -3.01 17.46
CA ALA A 105 -14.30 -1.56 17.55
C ALA A 105 -15.42 -1.25 18.56
N VAL A 106 -15.08 -0.53 19.63
CA VAL A 106 -16.05 -0.02 20.61
C VAL A 106 -16.12 1.50 20.49
N ILE A 107 -17.32 2.03 20.22
CA ILE A 107 -17.57 3.45 20.07
C ILE A 107 -18.33 3.95 21.28
N LEU A 108 -17.71 4.84 22.03
CA LEU A 108 -18.29 5.44 23.21
C LEU A 108 -18.69 6.89 22.94
N PRO A 109 -19.87 7.35 23.40
CA PRO A 109 -20.27 8.74 23.30
C PRO A 109 -19.38 9.63 24.18
N ARG A 110 -19.09 10.84 23.72
CA ARG A 110 -18.36 11.85 24.52
C ARG A 110 -19.32 12.70 25.36
N SER A 111 -20.54 12.87 24.89
CA SER A 111 -21.61 13.60 25.56
C SER A 111 -22.90 12.81 25.45
N GLU A 112 -23.89 13.17 26.26
CA GLU A 112 -25.22 12.56 26.27
C GLU A 112 -25.94 12.74 24.91
N GLN A 113 -25.60 13.81 24.18
CA GLN A 113 -26.16 14.10 22.86
C GLN A 113 -25.59 13.18 21.77
N ASP A 114 -24.38 12.64 21.96
CA ASP A 114 -23.70 11.76 21.01
C ASP A 114 -24.11 10.27 21.15
N GLU A 115 -24.94 9.94 22.15
CA GLU A 115 -25.30 8.55 22.45
C GLU A 115 -26.01 7.84 21.25
N PRO A 116 -26.97 8.47 20.55
CA PRO A 116 -27.61 7.86 19.39
C PRO A 116 -26.62 7.58 18.27
N ASP A 117 -25.69 8.52 18.00
CA ASP A 117 -24.70 8.41 16.94
C ASP A 117 -23.64 7.34 17.27
N ALA A 118 -23.18 7.29 18.52
CA ALA A 118 -22.26 6.26 18.98
C ALA A 118 -22.88 4.86 18.88
N LYS A 119 -24.17 4.71 19.17
CA LYS A 119 -24.90 3.46 19.04
C LYS A 119 -25.05 3.06 17.56
N ALA A 120 -25.38 4.03 16.69
CA ALA A 120 -25.47 3.79 15.25
C ALA A 120 -24.11 3.37 14.66
N LEU A 121 -23.03 4.08 15.00
CA LEU A 121 -21.69 3.74 14.54
C LEU A 121 -21.20 2.40 15.08
N SER A 122 -21.54 2.04 16.33
CA SER A 122 -21.22 0.71 16.89
C SER A 122 -21.88 -0.44 16.15
N ALA A 123 -23.00 -0.20 15.46
CA ALA A 123 -23.63 -1.19 14.59
C ALA A 123 -23.05 -1.19 13.15
N ILE A 124 -22.69 -0.01 12.64
CA ILE A 124 -22.20 0.17 11.26
C ILE A 124 -20.74 -0.31 11.10
N VAL A 125 -19.88 0.06 12.03
CA VAL A 125 -18.43 -0.22 11.89
C VAL A 125 -18.11 -1.72 11.77
N PRO A 126 -18.68 -2.62 12.60
CA PRO A 126 -18.48 -4.05 12.42
C PRO A 126 -18.93 -4.56 11.04
N ALA A 127 -20.09 -4.08 10.54
CA ALA A 127 -20.60 -4.45 9.23
C ALA A 127 -19.67 -3.98 8.08
N VAL A 128 -19.09 -2.79 8.21
CA VAL A 128 -18.09 -2.28 7.24
C VAL A 128 -16.81 -3.11 7.29
N LEU A 129 -16.33 -3.45 8.49
CA LEU A 129 -15.14 -4.28 8.65
C LEU A 129 -15.33 -5.69 8.06
N GLU A 130 -16.48 -6.30 8.27
CA GLU A 130 -16.85 -7.58 7.67
C GLU A 130 -16.90 -7.48 6.14
N LYS A 131 -17.62 -6.49 5.62
CA LYS A 131 -17.78 -6.25 4.18
C LYS A 131 -16.44 -5.99 3.46
N THR A 132 -15.53 -5.29 4.11
CA THR A 132 -14.19 -4.99 3.57
C THR A 132 -13.19 -6.12 3.76
N HIS A 133 -13.60 -7.25 4.33
CA HIS A 133 -12.70 -8.36 4.70
C HIS A 133 -11.51 -7.89 5.54
N PHE A 134 -11.76 -6.99 6.48
CA PHE A 134 -10.70 -6.37 7.27
C PHE A 134 -9.86 -7.39 8.06
N GLU A 135 -10.42 -8.54 8.40
CA GLU A 135 -9.67 -9.63 9.02
C GLU A 135 -8.49 -10.09 8.16
N GLN A 136 -8.69 -10.19 6.82
CA GLN A 136 -7.60 -10.50 5.90
C GLN A 136 -6.56 -9.38 5.84
N VAL A 137 -7.01 -8.12 5.76
CA VAL A 137 -6.11 -6.95 5.77
C VAL A 137 -5.30 -6.90 7.06
N TRP A 138 -5.92 -7.23 8.20
CA TRP A 138 -5.29 -7.33 9.50
C TRP A 138 -4.21 -8.41 9.52
N SER A 139 -4.53 -9.62 9.04
CA SER A 139 -3.59 -10.71 8.90
C SER A 139 -2.38 -10.32 8.06
N ASP A 140 -2.60 -9.74 6.88
CA ASP A 140 -1.55 -9.32 5.97
C ASP A 140 -0.68 -8.21 6.60
N ALA A 141 -1.30 -7.25 7.28
CA ALA A 141 -0.57 -6.20 8.00
C ALA A 141 0.31 -6.77 9.13
N TRP A 142 -0.16 -7.80 9.85
CA TRP A 142 0.66 -8.47 10.85
C TRP A 142 1.85 -9.23 10.25
N TRP A 143 1.70 -9.87 9.08
CA TRP A 143 2.82 -10.45 8.37
C TRP A 143 3.89 -9.40 8.04
N TYR A 144 3.48 -8.24 7.51
CA TYR A 144 4.41 -7.14 7.23
C TYR A 144 5.06 -6.61 8.50
N LYS A 145 4.29 -6.37 9.55
CA LYS A 145 4.78 -5.88 10.84
C LYS A 145 5.83 -6.82 11.46
N LEU A 146 5.57 -8.12 11.42
CA LEU A 146 6.48 -9.11 12.01
C LEU A 146 7.75 -9.30 11.18
N LYS A 147 7.66 -9.22 9.85
CA LYS A 147 8.82 -9.35 8.96
C LYS A 147 9.66 -8.07 8.87
N HIS A 148 9.02 -6.91 8.74
CA HIS A 148 9.67 -5.65 8.38
C HIS A 148 9.64 -4.59 9.49
N GLY A 149 9.02 -4.90 10.62
CA GLY A 149 8.89 -3.98 11.76
C GLY A 149 7.80 -2.91 11.60
N CYS A 150 7.17 -2.81 10.45
CA CYS A 150 6.05 -1.90 10.18
C CYS A 150 5.11 -2.48 9.13
N ALA A 151 3.87 -1.99 9.14
CA ALA A 151 2.86 -2.26 8.13
C ALA A 151 2.05 -0.99 7.90
N ALA A 152 1.47 -0.86 6.71
CA ALA A 152 0.58 0.23 6.36
C ALA A 152 -0.69 -0.32 5.72
N TYR A 153 -1.82 0.25 6.08
CA TYR A 153 -3.08 0.06 5.35
C TYR A 153 -3.73 1.41 5.12
N GLY A 154 -4.46 1.51 4.02
CA GLY A 154 -5.20 2.69 3.63
C GLY A 154 -6.69 2.45 3.70
N VAL A 155 -7.42 3.48 4.11
CA VAL A 155 -8.88 3.53 4.05
C VAL A 155 -9.24 4.50 2.94
N PHE A 156 -9.97 4.02 1.95
CA PHE A 156 -10.31 4.76 0.75
C PHE A 156 -11.83 4.78 0.55
N TRP A 157 -12.30 5.75 -0.21
CA TRP A 157 -13.65 5.74 -0.74
C TRP A 157 -13.64 5.15 -2.15
N ASP A 158 -14.34 4.03 -2.32
CA ASP A 158 -14.54 3.42 -3.64
C ASP A 158 -15.89 3.88 -4.21
N SER A 159 -15.85 4.82 -5.12
CA SER A 159 -17.05 5.38 -5.74
C SER A 159 -17.82 4.40 -6.65
N ALA A 160 -17.17 3.34 -7.13
CA ALA A 160 -17.81 2.29 -7.91
C ALA A 160 -18.48 1.23 -7.02
N GLY A 161 -18.14 1.20 -5.74
CA GLY A 161 -18.72 0.28 -4.76
C GLY A 161 -20.22 0.43 -4.63
N SER A 162 -20.89 -0.62 -4.12
CA SER A 162 -22.33 -0.65 -3.82
C SER A 162 -23.23 -0.21 -4.99
N GLY A 163 -22.86 -0.60 -6.23
CA GLY A 163 -23.64 -0.28 -7.42
C GLY A 163 -23.57 1.20 -7.84
N GLY A 164 -22.46 1.88 -7.52
CA GLY A 164 -22.23 3.28 -7.86
C GLY A 164 -22.63 4.27 -6.76
N LEU A 165 -23.11 3.79 -5.62
CA LEU A 165 -23.37 4.65 -4.46
C LEU A 165 -22.11 5.01 -3.69
N GLY A 166 -21.02 4.28 -3.94
CA GLY A 166 -19.77 4.39 -3.23
C GLY A 166 -19.75 3.55 -1.95
N ASP A 167 -18.54 3.19 -1.54
CA ASP A 167 -18.32 2.41 -0.33
C ASP A 167 -16.92 2.63 0.25
N VAL A 168 -16.73 2.22 1.49
CA VAL A 168 -15.42 2.20 2.15
C VAL A 168 -14.66 0.98 1.67
N ALA A 169 -13.41 1.19 1.25
CA ALA A 169 -12.45 0.13 0.94
C ALA A 169 -11.25 0.23 1.87
N VAL A 170 -10.85 -0.89 2.46
CA VAL A 170 -9.65 -0.98 3.28
C VAL A 170 -8.69 -1.92 2.60
N ARG A 171 -7.45 -1.48 2.40
CA ARG A 171 -6.42 -2.27 1.69
C ARG A 171 -5.09 -2.15 2.41
N GLN A 172 -4.36 -3.26 2.47
CA GLN A 172 -2.97 -3.20 2.83
C GLN A 172 -2.18 -2.50 1.73
N LEU A 173 -1.23 -1.67 2.13
CA LEU A 173 -0.33 -0.98 1.23
C LEU A 173 1.05 -1.63 1.28
N ASP A 174 1.58 -1.96 0.11
CA ASP A 174 2.94 -2.49 0.02
C ASP A 174 3.95 -1.40 0.41
N LEU A 175 4.77 -1.71 1.39
CA LEU A 175 5.77 -0.80 1.90
C LEU A 175 6.80 -0.39 0.84
N LEU A 176 7.06 -1.20 -0.17
CA LEU A 176 7.98 -0.85 -1.26
C LEU A 176 7.40 0.20 -2.20
N ASN A 177 6.08 0.21 -2.34
CA ASN A 177 5.34 1.05 -3.28
C ASN A 177 4.65 2.25 -2.61
N LEU A 178 4.91 2.48 -1.32
CA LEU A 178 4.40 3.61 -0.54
C LEU A 178 5.53 4.58 -0.21
N PHE A 179 5.41 5.84 -0.65
CA PHE A 179 6.45 6.86 -0.47
C PHE A 179 5.89 8.07 0.27
N TRP A 180 6.58 8.46 1.34
CA TRP A 180 6.24 9.60 2.19
C TRP A 180 7.44 10.50 2.41
N GLU A 181 7.23 11.67 2.99
CA GLU A 181 8.28 12.65 3.22
C GLU A 181 9.40 12.07 4.12
N PRO A 182 10.66 12.11 3.66
CA PRO A 182 11.78 11.61 4.46
C PRO A 182 11.95 12.38 5.77
N GLY A 183 12.27 11.64 6.84
CA GLY A 183 12.58 12.22 8.15
C GLY A 183 11.37 12.45 9.07
N ILE A 184 10.16 12.13 8.64
CA ILE A 184 8.98 12.16 9.50
C ILE A 184 8.71 10.80 10.14
N THR A 185 8.15 10.79 11.33
CA THR A 185 7.77 9.59 12.09
C THR A 185 6.28 9.23 11.91
N ASP A 186 5.44 10.24 11.71
CA ASP A 186 4.01 10.06 11.47
C ASP A 186 3.69 10.29 9.99
N ILE A 187 3.28 9.22 9.30
CA ILE A 187 2.91 9.28 7.88
C ILE A 187 1.77 10.27 7.61
N GLN A 188 0.87 10.47 8.57
CA GLN A 188 -0.22 11.44 8.46
C GLN A 188 0.30 12.89 8.47
N ALA A 189 1.49 13.14 9.00
CA ALA A 189 2.14 14.45 8.95
C ALA A 189 2.78 14.74 7.58
N SER A 190 2.91 13.75 6.70
CA SER A 190 3.49 13.93 5.36
C SER A 190 2.70 14.96 4.56
N ARG A 191 3.41 15.88 3.90
CA ARG A 191 2.80 16.87 3.00
C ARG A 191 2.39 16.26 1.67
N ASN A 192 3.13 15.25 1.23
CA ASN A 192 2.84 14.48 0.03
C ASN A 192 2.97 13.00 0.36
N LEU A 193 2.11 12.20 -0.24
CA LEU A 193 2.12 10.74 -0.15
C LEU A 193 1.94 10.19 -1.56
N PHE A 194 2.75 9.22 -1.93
CA PHE A 194 2.60 8.53 -3.20
C PHE A 194 2.35 7.05 -2.95
N VAL A 195 1.32 6.53 -3.60
CA VAL A 195 1.04 5.10 -3.66
C VAL A 195 1.24 4.68 -5.10
N CYS A 196 2.13 3.74 -5.34
CA CYS A 196 2.46 3.27 -6.67
C CYS A 196 1.93 1.85 -6.87
N ALA A 197 1.44 1.57 -8.05
CA ALA A 197 1.00 0.24 -8.45
C ALA A 197 1.51 -0.09 -9.85
N LEU A 198 1.87 -1.36 -10.08
CA LEU A 198 2.17 -1.87 -11.40
C LEU A 198 0.88 -2.43 -12.00
N VAL A 199 0.41 -1.84 -13.09
CA VAL A 199 -0.88 -2.12 -13.72
C VAL A 199 -0.66 -2.52 -15.17
N ASP A 200 -1.45 -3.45 -15.68
CA ASP A 200 -1.42 -3.82 -17.09
C ASP A 200 -1.85 -2.65 -17.97
N ASN A 201 -1.17 -2.47 -19.10
CA ASN A 201 -1.48 -1.38 -20.03
C ASN A 201 -2.88 -1.50 -20.62
N ASP A 202 -3.42 -2.70 -20.76
CA ASP A 202 -4.79 -2.92 -21.21
C ASP A 202 -5.82 -2.41 -20.20
N ASP A 203 -5.56 -2.62 -18.90
CA ASP A 203 -6.40 -2.10 -17.82
C ASP A 203 -6.32 -0.57 -17.75
N ILE A 204 -5.12 0.00 -17.95
CA ILE A 204 -4.93 1.46 -18.03
C ILE A 204 -5.71 2.04 -19.20
N ALA A 205 -5.62 1.43 -20.38
CA ALA A 205 -6.35 1.89 -21.57
C ALA A 205 -7.87 1.78 -21.41
N ALA A 206 -8.35 0.76 -20.67
CA ALA A 206 -9.77 0.61 -20.36
C ALA A 206 -10.26 1.66 -19.35
N ALA A 207 -9.44 1.98 -18.35
CA ALA A 207 -9.79 2.97 -17.31
C ALA A 207 -9.61 4.40 -17.77
N TRP A 208 -8.56 4.67 -18.55
CA TRP A 208 -8.18 5.99 -19.05
C TRP A 208 -7.84 5.94 -20.55
N PRO A 209 -8.84 5.97 -21.45
CA PRO A 209 -8.62 5.84 -22.89
C PRO A 209 -7.68 6.86 -23.53
N GLU A 210 -7.52 8.03 -22.88
CA GLU A 210 -6.65 9.12 -23.34
C GLU A 210 -5.22 9.04 -22.74
N ALA A 211 -4.98 8.10 -21.83
CA ALA A 211 -3.67 7.93 -21.22
C ALA A 211 -2.68 7.33 -22.22
N CYS A 212 -1.48 7.92 -22.27
CA CYS A 212 -0.36 7.32 -23.00
C CYS A 212 0.56 6.65 -21.98
N PRO A 213 0.53 5.31 -21.83
CA PRO A 213 1.46 4.61 -20.97
C PRO A 213 2.90 4.96 -21.34
N GLY A 214 3.69 5.34 -20.34
CA GLY A 214 5.06 5.75 -20.55
C GLY A 214 5.90 5.59 -19.29
N SER A 215 7.22 5.59 -19.44
CA SER A 215 8.12 5.53 -18.31
C SER A 215 8.21 6.90 -17.62
N CYS A 216 7.89 6.97 -16.34
CA CYS A 216 8.17 8.14 -15.51
C CYS A 216 9.64 8.23 -15.07
N GLY A 217 10.48 7.27 -15.49
CA GLY A 217 11.89 7.18 -15.09
C GLY A 217 12.10 6.85 -13.60
N VAL A 218 11.08 6.34 -12.94
CA VAL A 218 11.15 5.85 -11.57
C VAL A 218 10.99 4.32 -11.60
N GLU A 219 12.01 3.61 -11.14
CA GLU A 219 11.94 2.17 -10.97
C GLU A 219 11.37 1.85 -9.60
N LEU A 220 10.43 0.92 -9.53
CA LEU A 220 9.89 0.39 -8.28
C LEU A 220 10.50 -0.97 -7.97
N ALA A 221 10.72 -1.24 -6.70
CA ALA A 221 11.09 -2.57 -6.24
C ALA A 221 9.85 -3.47 -6.23
N GLN A 222 9.73 -4.34 -7.24
CA GLN A 222 8.49 -5.06 -7.52
C GLN A 222 8.52 -6.54 -7.13
N TYR A 223 9.65 -7.03 -6.61
CA TYR A 223 9.95 -8.47 -6.57
C TYR A 223 10.13 -9.02 -5.16
N LEU A 224 9.31 -8.60 -4.20
CA LEU A 224 9.38 -9.19 -2.87
C LEU A 224 8.98 -10.66 -2.84
N TYR A 225 8.02 -11.04 -3.68
CA TYR A 225 7.35 -12.34 -3.58
C TYR A 225 7.61 -13.25 -4.76
N ASP A 226 7.99 -12.69 -5.89
CA ASP A 226 8.24 -13.44 -7.12
C ASP A 226 9.53 -12.97 -7.78
N ASP A 227 10.40 -13.91 -8.15
CA ASP A 227 11.70 -13.60 -8.76
C ASP A 227 11.57 -13.27 -10.25
N ALA A 228 10.41 -13.45 -10.86
CA ALA A 228 10.20 -13.33 -12.30
C ALA A 228 8.82 -12.75 -12.64
N VAL A 229 8.59 -11.48 -12.30
CA VAL A 229 7.39 -10.77 -12.75
C VAL A 229 7.61 -10.27 -14.18
N ASP A 230 6.75 -10.67 -15.10
CA ASP A 230 6.73 -10.10 -16.44
C ASP A 230 6.19 -8.67 -16.39
N THR A 231 7.03 -7.72 -16.75
CA THR A 231 6.70 -6.28 -16.77
C THR A 231 6.56 -5.71 -18.17
N SER A 232 6.60 -6.56 -19.22
CA SER A 232 6.67 -6.13 -20.61
C SER A 232 5.43 -5.33 -21.07
N ASN A 233 4.26 -5.63 -20.51
CA ASN A 233 3.00 -4.93 -20.79
C ASN A 233 2.44 -4.20 -19.58
N LYS A 234 3.31 -3.72 -18.67
CA LYS A 234 2.87 -3.05 -17.44
C LYS A 234 3.45 -1.65 -17.33
N SER A 235 2.67 -0.76 -16.75
CA SER A 235 3.08 0.60 -16.43
C SER A 235 2.84 0.90 -14.95
N ILE A 236 3.62 1.86 -14.43
CA ILE A 236 3.48 2.30 -13.05
C ILE A 236 2.41 3.37 -13.00
N VAL A 237 1.33 3.12 -12.27
CA VAL A 237 0.34 4.12 -11.90
C VAL A 237 0.72 4.71 -10.55
N VAL A 238 0.69 6.03 -10.44
CA VAL A 238 1.09 6.77 -9.24
C VAL A 238 -0.09 7.58 -8.73
N ASP A 239 -0.61 7.22 -7.57
CA ASP A 239 -1.58 8.02 -6.85
C ASP A 239 -0.84 9.02 -5.97
N TRP A 240 -0.99 10.30 -6.25
CA TRP A 240 -0.37 11.38 -5.52
C TRP A 240 -1.37 12.11 -4.63
N TYR A 241 -1.25 11.93 -3.33
CA TYR A 241 -1.99 12.64 -2.30
C TYR A 241 -1.16 13.80 -1.77
N TYR A 242 -1.71 15.00 -1.72
CA TYR A 242 -1.02 16.17 -1.20
C TYR A 242 -1.93 17.04 -0.33
N LYS A 243 -1.33 17.67 0.67
CA LYS A 243 -2.01 18.64 1.52
C LYS A 243 -1.97 20.00 0.86
N LYS A 244 -3.15 20.57 0.60
CA LYS A 244 -3.29 21.93 0.11
C LYS A 244 -3.46 22.88 1.31
N PRO A 245 -2.62 23.92 1.46
CA PRO A 245 -2.85 24.91 2.50
C PRO A 245 -4.22 25.57 2.27
N LEU A 246 -5.04 25.62 3.32
CA LEU A 246 -6.29 26.36 3.26
C LEU A 246 -5.97 27.87 3.12
N PRO A 247 -6.67 28.61 2.24
CA PRO A 247 -6.50 30.04 2.16
C PRO A 247 -6.93 30.66 3.50
N GLY A 248 -5.98 31.20 4.27
CA GLY A 248 -6.22 31.90 5.55
C GLY A 248 -5.78 31.16 6.81
N GLY A 249 -4.98 30.10 6.71
CA GLY A 249 -4.32 29.43 7.85
C GLY A 249 -2.86 29.79 7.93
#